data_e8086944ad8612155b46f479273de4f0
#
_entry.id   e8086944ad8612155b46f479273de4f0
#
_cell.length_a   1.000
_cell.length_b   1.000
_cell.length_c   1.000
_cell.angle_alpha   90.00
_cell.angle_beta   90.00
_cell.angle_gamma   90.00
#
_symmetry.space_group_name_H-M   'P 1'
#
loop_
_entity.id
_entity.type
_entity.pdbx_description
1 polymer ?
#
loop_
_entity_poly.entity_id
_entity_poly.type
_entity_poly.pdbx_seq_one_letter_code
_entity_poly.pdbx_strand_id
1 'polypeptide(L)'
;MHQPATDPRPRVLHVTQPVEGGVARVVADLTRAQLAAGLRVSVACPDSGLSERLRRLGADVRSWHATRAPGASLAGEVSRLARLVGEVRPDLVHAHSAKAGLAGRIAVRGRIPTVFQPHAWSFEAVGGATAALALKWERFGTRWAHRTVCVSEAERRTGLRAGIGARWAVVPNGIDTGRFRPAAGTVRNSPATDTGPRAPLVVCVGRLCRQKGQDVLLAAWPSVVRRVPGARLVLVGDGPDRERLRAPEQVRFAGAVADPLPWYQAADLVVLPSRWEGMALAPLEAMACGRPVVTTDVAGARESLPPALVPHCLVPPEDPPALADAVTALLLDPPLGESLGDRGRRHVLAGHDVQHAAEAMADVYRALLGSGTAAPAAPTEYRESIHS
;
A
#
# COMPACT_ATOMS: atom_id res chain seq x y z
N MET A 1 -30.12 -14.89 36.09
CA MET A 1 -29.70 -14.60 34.72
C MET A 1 -28.27 -14.06 34.76
N HIS A 2 -27.26 -14.90 34.43
CA HIS A 2 -25.89 -14.43 34.35
C HIS A 2 -25.77 -13.61 33.05
N GLN A 3 -25.54 -12.30 33.17
CA GLN A 3 -25.02 -11.52 32.02
C GLN A 3 -23.65 -12.13 31.66
N PRO A 4 -23.43 -12.52 30.42
CA PRO A 4 -22.10 -12.97 30.01
C PRO A 4 -21.14 -11.80 30.27
N ALA A 5 -20.07 -12.06 31.00
CA ALA A 5 -19.00 -11.09 31.22
C ALA A 5 -18.56 -10.54 29.87
N THR A 6 -18.68 -9.23 29.66
CA THR A 6 -18.22 -8.57 28.44
C THR A 6 -16.71 -8.73 28.38
N ASP A 7 -16.22 -9.38 27.33
CA ASP A 7 -14.79 -9.55 27.08
C ASP A 7 -14.12 -8.14 27.08
N PRO A 8 -13.18 -7.86 28.02
CA PRO A 8 -12.61 -6.51 28.19
C PRO A 8 -11.65 -6.11 27.07
N ARG A 9 -11.34 -7.02 26.13
CA ARG A 9 -10.43 -6.73 25.03
C ARG A 9 -11.07 -5.78 24.02
N PRO A 10 -10.35 -4.70 23.58
CA PRO A 10 -10.88 -3.78 22.59
C PRO A 10 -11.25 -4.49 21.28
N ARG A 11 -12.40 -4.11 20.72
CA ARG A 11 -12.89 -4.57 19.43
C ARG A 11 -12.66 -3.51 18.36
N VAL A 12 -11.86 -3.86 17.37
CA VAL A 12 -11.59 -3.02 16.19
C VAL A 12 -12.39 -3.53 15.00
N LEU A 13 -13.10 -2.63 14.33
CA LEU A 13 -13.74 -2.90 13.04
C LEU A 13 -12.96 -2.25 11.92
N HIS A 14 -12.27 -3.04 11.11
CA HIS A 14 -11.73 -2.57 9.83
C HIS A 14 -12.83 -2.52 8.79
N VAL A 15 -12.83 -1.43 8.00
CA VAL A 15 -13.72 -1.29 6.84
C VAL A 15 -12.85 -1.09 5.61
N THR A 16 -12.95 -1.97 4.62
CA THR A 16 -12.19 -1.87 3.37
C THR A 16 -13.04 -2.29 2.17
N GLN A 17 -12.92 -1.54 1.07
CA GLN A 17 -13.50 -1.92 -0.21
C GLN A 17 -12.47 -2.59 -1.12
N PRO A 18 -11.21 -2.13 -1.21
CA PRO A 18 -10.20 -2.85 -1.97
C PRO A 18 -9.97 -4.24 -1.38
N VAL A 19 -10.18 -5.26 -2.20
CA VAL A 19 -9.99 -6.68 -1.83
C VAL A 19 -8.72 -7.27 -2.42
N GLU A 20 -7.99 -6.47 -3.19
CA GLU A 20 -6.75 -6.83 -3.87
C GLU A 20 -5.72 -5.71 -3.76
N GLY A 21 -4.45 -6.04 -4.06
CA GLY A 21 -3.33 -5.08 -4.07
C GLY A 21 -2.86 -4.66 -2.68
N GLY A 22 -2.21 -3.50 -2.60
CA GLY A 22 -1.50 -3.04 -1.39
C GLY A 22 -2.41 -2.85 -0.19
N VAL A 23 -3.56 -2.20 -0.36
CA VAL A 23 -4.51 -1.93 0.75
C VAL A 23 -5.04 -3.23 1.36
N ALA A 24 -5.44 -4.19 0.53
CA ALA A 24 -5.91 -5.49 1.00
C ALA A 24 -4.82 -6.23 1.80
N ARG A 25 -3.56 -6.10 1.38
CA ARG A 25 -2.42 -6.68 2.09
C ARG A 25 -2.17 -5.99 3.42
N VAL A 26 -2.15 -4.66 3.46
CA VAL A 26 -2.03 -3.89 4.71
C VAL A 26 -3.12 -4.27 5.71
N VAL A 27 -4.38 -4.37 5.27
CA VAL A 27 -5.50 -4.78 6.14
C VAL A 27 -5.28 -6.20 6.68
N ALA A 28 -4.85 -7.16 5.83
CA ALA A 28 -4.63 -8.54 6.28
C ALA A 28 -3.46 -8.65 7.26
N ASP A 29 -2.36 -7.94 7.00
CA ASP A 29 -1.17 -8.00 7.84
C ASP A 29 -1.40 -7.27 9.18
N LEU A 30 -2.10 -6.13 9.17
CA LEU A 30 -2.51 -5.43 10.39
C LEU A 30 -3.50 -6.27 11.20
N THR A 31 -4.48 -6.92 10.57
CA THR A 31 -5.41 -7.85 11.22
C THR A 31 -4.66 -8.98 11.91
N ARG A 32 -3.68 -9.61 11.24
CA ARG A 32 -2.85 -10.68 11.80
C ARG A 32 -2.11 -10.19 13.05
N ALA A 33 -1.43 -9.05 12.97
CA ALA A 33 -0.67 -8.49 14.09
C ALA A 33 -1.59 -8.15 15.27
N GLN A 34 -2.76 -7.57 15.04
CA GLN A 34 -3.73 -7.22 16.08
C GLN A 34 -4.34 -8.44 16.77
N LEU A 35 -4.69 -9.49 16.02
CA LEU A 35 -5.14 -10.75 16.60
C LEU A 35 -4.06 -11.38 17.47
N ALA A 36 -2.79 -11.38 17.00
CA ALA A 36 -1.65 -11.85 17.77
C ALA A 36 -1.41 -11.03 19.05
N ALA A 37 -1.70 -9.72 19.01
CA ALA A 37 -1.68 -8.84 20.18
C ALA A 37 -2.92 -8.96 21.09
N GLY A 38 -3.83 -9.90 20.81
CA GLY A 38 -5.00 -10.20 21.63
C GLY A 38 -6.20 -9.27 21.42
N LEU A 39 -6.21 -8.41 20.38
CA LEU A 39 -7.38 -7.59 20.05
C LEU A 39 -8.49 -8.48 19.44
N ARG A 40 -9.73 -8.02 19.58
CA ARG A 40 -10.87 -8.57 18.84
C ARG A 40 -11.01 -7.84 17.53
N VAL A 41 -10.80 -8.53 16.42
CA VAL A 41 -10.80 -7.89 15.09
C VAL A 41 -11.98 -8.38 14.26
N SER A 42 -12.81 -7.44 13.84
CA SER A 42 -13.83 -7.64 12.81
C SER A 42 -13.43 -6.90 11.54
N VAL A 43 -13.77 -7.44 10.38
CA VAL A 43 -13.47 -6.79 9.08
C VAL A 43 -14.71 -6.78 8.21
N ALA A 44 -15.18 -5.59 7.83
CA ALA A 44 -16.23 -5.40 6.85
C ALA A 44 -15.61 -5.18 5.46
N CYS A 45 -15.80 -6.13 4.55
CA CYS A 45 -15.27 -6.09 3.19
C CYS A 45 -16.18 -6.87 2.21
N PRO A 46 -16.04 -6.66 0.89
CA PRO A 46 -16.67 -7.52 -0.10
C PRO A 46 -16.17 -8.98 0.00
N ASP A 47 -17.04 -9.93 -0.32
CA ASP A 47 -16.65 -11.34 -0.41
C ASP A 47 -15.63 -11.56 -1.53
N SER A 48 -14.50 -12.19 -1.20
CA SER A 48 -13.34 -12.28 -2.08
C SER A 48 -12.24 -13.15 -1.46
N GLY A 49 -11.14 -13.34 -2.15
CA GLY A 49 -9.94 -13.99 -1.59
C GLY A 49 -9.38 -13.31 -0.33
N LEU A 50 -9.58 -11.97 -0.18
CA LEU A 50 -9.25 -11.28 1.07
C LEU A 50 -10.12 -11.77 2.23
N SER A 51 -11.43 -11.84 2.05
CA SER A 51 -12.35 -12.28 3.10
C SER A 51 -12.05 -13.70 3.57
N GLU A 52 -11.69 -14.60 2.65
CA GLU A 52 -11.27 -15.97 2.97
C GLU A 52 -9.95 -16.01 3.75
N ARG A 53 -8.97 -15.19 3.32
CA ARG A 53 -7.68 -15.04 4.03
C ARG A 53 -7.89 -14.55 5.46
N LEU A 54 -8.73 -13.54 5.66
CA LEU A 54 -9.04 -12.95 6.96
C LEU A 54 -9.75 -13.95 7.89
N ARG A 55 -10.70 -14.75 7.37
CA ARG A 55 -11.35 -15.83 8.15
C ARG A 55 -10.33 -16.87 8.60
N ARG A 56 -9.39 -17.27 7.72
CA ARG A 56 -8.30 -18.19 8.09
C ARG A 56 -7.37 -17.65 9.17
N LEU A 57 -7.21 -16.32 9.27
CA LEU A 57 -6.47 -15.67 10.35
C LEU A 57 -7.25 -15.62 11.68
N GLY A 58 -8.55 -15.97 11.69
CA GLY A 58 -9.40 -15.91 12.88
C GLY A 58 -10.15 -14.60 13.06
N ALA A 59 -10.18 -13.72 12.07
CA ALA A 59 -10.96 -12.48 12.13
C ALA A 59 -12.47 -12.75 11.95
N ASP A 60 -13.31 -11.96 12.62
CA ASP A 60 -14.75 -11.91 12.38
C ASP A 60 -15.05 -11.12 11.10
N VAL A 61 -15.22 -11.83 9.98
CA VAL A 61 -15.42 -11.20 8.67
C VAL A 61 -16.90 -11.03 8.38
N ARG A 62 -17.29 -9.78 8.11
CA ARG A 62 -18.64 -9.36 7.76
C ARG A 62 -18.70 -8.95 6.29
N SER A 63 -19.62 -9.56 5.54
CA SER A 63 -19.80 -9.21 4.12
C SER A 63 -20.37 -7.79 4.00
N TRP A 64 -19.65 -6.93 3.30
CA TRP A 64 -20.06 -5.57 2.97
C TRP A 64 -19.92 -5.34 1.47
N HIS A 65 -21.00 -5.61 0.74
CA HIS A 65 -21.05 -5.42 -0.72
C HIS A 65 -20.98 -3.93 -1.05
N ALA A 66 -19.80 -3.45 -1.41
CA ALA A 66 -19.54 -2.08 -1.82
C ALA A 66 -18.84 -2.05 -3.17
N THR A 67 -19.31 -1.17 -4.05
CA THR A 67 -18.66 -0.90 -5.34
C THR A 67 -17.42 -0.03 -5.15
N ARG A 68 -16.48 -0.10 -6.10
CA ARG A 68 -15.23 0.65 -6.00
C ARG A 68 -15.44 2.18 -6.03
N ALA A 69 -16.24 2.65 -6.97
CA ALA A 69 -16.57 4.08 -7.11
C ALA A 69 -17.85 4.44 -6.33
N PRO A 70 -17.97 5.67 -5.79
CA PRO A 70 -19.26 6.16 -5.33
C PRO A 70 -20.26 6.25 -6.47
N GLY A 71 -21.50 5.84 -6.21
CA GLY A 71 -22.58 5.81 -7.20
C GLY A 71 -23.95 5.69 -6.53
N ALA A 72 -24.99 5.35 -7.28
CA ALA A 72 -26.37 5.22 -6.79
C ALA A 72 -26.51 4.22 -5.61
N SER A 73 -25.64 3.22 -5.52
CA SER A 73 -25.61 2.23 -4.43
C SER A 73 -25.12 2.78 -3.09
N LEU A 74 -24.49 3.97 -3.06
CA LEU A 74 -23.79 4.51 -1.88
C LEU A 74 -24.70 4.59 -0.64
N ALA A 75 -25.94 5.06 -0.77
CA ALA A 75 -26.86 5.17 0.35
C ALA A 75 -27.16 3.80 0.98
N GLY A 76 -27.39 2.78 0.15
CA GLY A 76 -27.59 1.40 0.59
C GLY A 76 -26.34 0.78 1.21
N GLU A 77 -25.15 1.08 0.70
CA GLU A 77 -23.87 0.63 1.24
C GLU A 77 -23.60 1.24 2.63
N VAL A 78 -23.87 2.53 2.80
CA VAL A 78 -23.78 3.23 4.08
C VAL A 78 -24.76 2.66 5.10
N SER A 79 -26.02 2.44 4.70
CA SER A 79 -27.05 1.86 5.58
C SER A 79 -26.68 0.44 6.05
N ARG A 80 -26.18 -0.40 5.13
CA ARG A 80 -25.68 -1.75 5.50
C ARG A 80 -24.50 -1.66 6.46
N LEU A 81 -23.55 -0.76 6.20
CA LEU A 81 -22.41 -0.58 7.08
C LEU A 81 -22.81 -0.07 8.46
N ALA A 82 -23.76 0.86 8.55
CA ALA A 82 -24.30 1.34 9.84
C ALA A 82 -24.95 0.21 10.65
N ARG A 83 -25.64 -0.72 9.99
CA ARG A 83 -26.19 -1.92 10.61
C ARG A 83 -25.10 -2.84 11.14
N LEU A 84 -24.09 -3.14 10.32
CA LEU A 84 -22.93 -3.95 10.71
C LEU A 84 -22.20 -3.33 11.93
N VAL A 85 -22.02 -2.01 11.96
CA VAL A 85 -21.45 -1.31 13.13
C VAL A 85 -22.31 -1.53 14.37
N GLY A 86 -23.65 -1.47 14.26
CA GLY A 86 -24.57 -1.75 15.36
C GLY A 86 -24.53 -3.20 15.86
N GLU A 87 -24.33 -4.17 14.95
CA GLU A 87 -24.20 -5.59 15.28
C GLU A 87 -22.86 -5.92 15.94
N VAL A 88 -21.75 -5.43 15.36
CA VAL A 88 -20.38 -5.67 15.81
C VAL A 88 -20.12 -4.92 17.14
N ARG A 89 -20.69 -3.74 17.33
CA ARG A 89 -20.44 -2.84 18.47
C ARG A 89 -18.94 -2.65 18.72
N PRO A 90 -18.20 -2.10 17.74
CA PRO A 90 -16.77 -1.91 17.88
C PRO A 90 -16.44 -0.75 18.82
N ASP A 91 -15.32 -0.84 19.53
CA ASP A 91 -14.77 0.26 20.32
C ASP A 91 -14.04 1.28 19.42
N LEU A 92 -13.57 0.83 18.23
CA LEU A 92 -12.89 1.65 17.25
C LEU A 92 -13.22 1.18 15.83
N VAL A 93 -13.42 2.14 14.92
CA VAL A 93 -13.57 1.87 13.47
C VAL A 93 -12.33 2.38 12.73
N HIS A 94 -11.73 1.54 11.91
CA HIS A 94 -10.63 1.90 11.02
C HIS A 94 -11.04 1.73 9.55
N ALA A 95 -11.22 2.84 8.86
CA ALA A 95 -11.67 2.87 7.47
C ALA A 95 -10.47 3.06 6.51
N HIS A 96 -10.30 2.11 5.58
CA HIS A 96 -9.18 2.07 4.64
C HIS A 96 -9.61 2.49 3.23
N SER A 97 -8.88 3.45 2.65
CA SER A 97 -9.10 4.03 1.31
C SER A 97 -10.37 4.87 1.15
N ALA A 98 -10.49 5.49 -0.01
CA ALA A 98 -11.52 6.49 -0.30
C ALA A 98 -12.96 6.01 -0.07
N LYS A 99 -13.33 4.84 -0.62
CA LYS A 99 -14.72 4.35 -0.55
C LYS A 99 -15.12 3.96 0.86
N ALA A 100 -14.28 3.20 1.55
CA ALA A 100 -14.54 2.82 2.94
C ALA A 100 -14.44 4.02 3.88
N GLY A 101 -13.51 4.95 3.60
CA GLY A 101 -13.44 6.23 4.31
C GLY A 101 -14.69 7.10 4.14
N LEU A 102 -15.28 7.13 2.95
CA LEU A 102 -16.54 7.83 2.70
C LEU A 102 -17.69 7.15 3.47
N ALA A 103 -17.92 5.86 3.21
CA ALA A 103 -19.04 5.14 3.78
C ALA A 103 -18.93 5.00 5.31
N GLY A 104 -17.74 4.70 5.84
CA GLY A 104 -17.49 4.53 7.27
C GLY A 104 -17.71 5.81 8.06
N ARG A 105 -17.17 6.94 7.59
CA ARG A 105 -17.36 8.23 8.26
C ARG A 105 -18.84 8.67 8.26
N ILE A 106 -19.59 8.43 7.18
CA ILE A 106 -21.03 8.70 7.12
C ILE A 106 -21.82 7.76 8.03
N ALA A 107 -21.50 6.47 8.05
CA ALA A 107 -22.21 5.47 8.86
C ALA A 107 -22.03 5.73 10.35
N VAL A 108 -20.81 6.07 10.79
CA VAL A 108 -20.46 6.27 12.21
C VAL A 108 -20.75 7.69 12.69
N ARG A 109 -20.52 8.71 11.87
CA ARG A 109 -20.71 10.15 12.19
C ARG A 109 -20.04 10.58 13.48
N GLY A 110 -18.82 10.09 13.74
CA GLY A 110 -18.02 10.45 14.91
C GLY A 110 -18.53 9.89 16.25
N ARG A 111 -19.55 9.02 16.27
CA ARG A 111 -20.10 8.43 17.51
C ARG A 111 -19.20 7.35 18.12
N ILE A 112 -18.27 6.82 17.37
CA ILE A 112 -17.28 5.83 17.76
C ILE A 112 -15.91 6.36 17.34
N PRO A 113 -14.84 6.19 18.12
CA PRO A 113 -13.48 6.49 17.72
C PRO A 113 -13.18 5.96 16.31
N THR A 114 -12.86 6.87 15.39
CA THR A 114 -12.72 6.54 13.96
C THR A 114 -11.36 6.97 13.45
N VAL A 115 -10.61 6.01 12.92
CA VAL A 115 -9.38 6.20 12.15
C VAL A 115 -9.73 6.16 10.66
N PHE A 116 -9.24 7.12 9.91
CA PHE A 116 -9.29 7.11 8.46
C PHE A 116 -7.88 7.01 7.88
N GLN A 117 -7.64 6.05 6.99
CA GLN A 117 -6.37 5.85 6.31
C GLN A 117 -6.58 5.90 4.79
N PRO A 118 -6.15 6.99 4.10
CA PRO A 118 -6.44 7.20 2.67
C PRO A 118 -5.73 6.20 1.76
N HIS A 119 -4.48 5.83 2.01
CA HIS A 119 -3.61 5.01 1.13
C HIS A 119 -3.42 5.59 -0.29
N ALA A 120 -3.29 6.84 -0.43
CA ALA A 120 -3.35 7.78 -1.53
C ALA A 120 -4.69 8.54 -1.57
N TRP A 121 -4.61 9.84 -1.80
CA TRP A 121 -5.78 10.71 -1.75
C TRP A 121 -6.73 10.46 -2.92
N SER A 122 -8.03 10.47 -2.62
CA SER A 122 -9.08 10.23 -3.62
C SER A 122 -9.08 11.26 -4.75
N PHE A 123 -8.76 12.52 -4.44
CA PHE A 123 -8.73 13.63 -5.40
C PHE A 123 -7.51 13.59 -6.34
N GLU A 124 -6.46 12.82 -6.03
CA GLU A 124 -5.33 12.58 -6.94
C GLU A 124 -5.67 11.54 -8.02
N ALA A 125 -6.64 10.64 -7.73
CA ALA A 125 -7.02 9.55 -8.62
C ALA A 125 -7.98 9.96 -9.74
N VAL A 126 -8.58 11.15 -9.65
CA VAL A 126 -9.60 11.66 -10.56
C VAL A 126 -9.29 13.10 -10.99
N GLY A 127 -9.96 13.59 -12.00
CA GLY A 127 -9.71 14.95 -12.52
C GLY A 127 -10.97 15.85 -12.53
N GLY A 128 -10.77 17.11 -12.83
CA GLY A 128 -11.84 18.07 -13.06
C GLY A 128 -12.81 18.23 -11.87
N ALA A 129 -14.10 18.35 -12.16
CA ALA A 129 -15.14 18.54 -11.15
C ALA A 129 -15.21 17.39 -10.12
N THR A 130 -14.88 16.16 -10.52
CA THR A 130 -14.85 14.99 -9.61
C THR A 130 -13.75 15.15 -8.57
N ALA A 131 -12.57 15.62 -8.95
CA ALA A 131 -11.48 15.90 -7.99
C ALA A 131 -11.89 16.99 -6.99
N ALA A 132 -12.53 18.07 -7.46
CA ALA A 132 -13.01 19.13 -6.59
C ALA A 132 -14.08 18.62 -5.59
N LEU A 133 -14.99 17.75 -6.04
CA LEU A 133 -15.99 17.13 -5.17
C LEU A 133 -15.34 16.19 -4.15
N ALA A 134 -14.40 15.36 -4.58
CA ALA A 134 -13.65 14.48 -3.69
C ALA A 134 -12.89 15.29 -2.63
N LEU A 135 -12.23 16.39 -3.01
CA LEU A 135 -11.54 17.26 -2.07
C LEU A 135 -12.50 17.93 -1.08
N LYS A 136 -13.65 18.45 -1.55
CA LYS A 136 -14.69 18.99 -0.66
C LYS A 136 -15.15 17.96 0.35
N TRP A 137 -15.34 16.71 -0.10
CA TRP A 137 -15.69 15.62 0.79
C TRP A 137 -14.60 15.34 1.81
N GLU A 138 -13.32 15.25 1.42
CA GLU A 138 -12.24 14.97 2.37
C GLU A 138 -12.13 16.06 3.44
N ARG A 139 -12.25 17.34 3.05
CA ARG A 139 -12.32 18.47 4.02
C ARG A 139 -13.51 18.37 4.96
N PHE A 140 -14.68 18.04 4.43
CA PHE A 140 -15.90 17.91 5.22
C PHE A 140 -15.87 16.67 6.14
N GLY A 141 -15.39 15.52 5.62
CA GLY A 141 -15.43 14.23 6.32
C GLY A 141 -14.48 14.16 7.52
N THR A 142 -13.48 15.04 7.62
CA THR A 142 -12.56 15.09 8.78
C THR A 142 -13.27 15.27 10.11
N ARG A 143 -14.43 15.94 10.12
CA ARG A 143 -15.25 16.13 11.35
C ARG A 143 -15.70 14.81 12.00
N TRP A 144 -15.69 13.72 11.26
CA TRP A 144 -16.11 12.40 11.69
C TRP A 144 -14.94 11.40 11.77
N ALA A 145 -13.71 11.87 11.58
CA ALA A 145 -12.50 11.11 11.81
C ALA A 145 -11.76 11.65 13.05
N HIS A 146 -11.55 10.81 14.05
CA HIS A 146 -10.79 11.19 15.24
C HIS A 146 -9.30 11.23 14.97
N ARG A 147 -8.84 10.48 13.97
CA ARG A 147 -7.45 10.49 13.47
C ARG A 147 -7.44 10.19 11.97
N THR A 148 -6.64 10.94 11.23
CA THR A 148 -6.29 10.60 9.84
C THR A 148 -4.85 10.11 9.84
N VAL A 149 -4.65 8.86 9.41
CA VAL A 149 -3.34 8.20 9.39
C VAL A 149 -2.86 8.15 7.95
N CYS A 150 -1.77 8.85 7.66
CA CYS A 150 -1.09 8.80 6.36
C CYS A 150 0.01 7.73 6.39
N VAL A 151 0.28 7.12 5.24
CA VAL A 151 1.34 6.11 5.09
C VAL A 151 2.71 6.73 4.76
N SER A 152 2.75 8.06 4.59
CA SER A 152 3.98 8.82 4.37
C SER A 152 3.79 10.27 4.81
N GLU A 153 4.89 10.95 5.09
CA GLU A 153 4.88 12.38 5.37
C GLU A 153 4.47 13.18 4.12
N ALA A 154 4.84 12.70 2.92
CA ALA A 154 4.42 13.30 1.66
C ALA A 154 2.89 13.25 1.48
N GLU A 155 2.25 12.13 1.82
CA GLU A 155 0.78 12.00 1.80
C GLU A 155 0.12 12.98 2.78
N ARG A 156 0.69 13.12 3.99
CA ARG A 156 0.24 14.10 4.99
C ARG A 156 0.38 15.54 4.47
N ARG A 157 1.54 15.88 3.90
CA ARG A 157 1.78 17.22 3.31
C ARG A 157 0.83 17.52 2.17
N THR A 158 0.49 16.53 1.34
CA THR A 158 -0.52 16.67 0.28
C THR A 158 -1.89 17.01 0.89
N GLY A 159 -2.31 16.30 1.94
CA GLY A 159 -3.55 16.61 2.66
C GLY A 159 -3.56 18.01 3.27
N LEU A 160 -2.45 18.43 3.90
CA LEU A 160 -2.30 19.78 4.47
C LEU A 160 -2.39 20.87 3.40
N ARG A 161 -1.63 20.73 2.30
CA ARG A 161 -1.68 21.67 1.15
C ARG A 161 -3.07 21.75 0.52
N ALA A 162 -3.78 20.62 0.53
CA ALA A 162 -5.16 20.57 0.07
C ALA A 162 -6.18 21.17 1.08
N GLY A 163 -5.72 21.72 2.22
CA GLY A 163 -6.59 22.37 3.22
C GLY A 163 -7.48 21.39 3.99
N ILE A 164 -7.03 20.14 4.17
CA ILE A 164 -7.73 19.15 4.97
C ILE A 164 -7.34 19.35 6.45
N GLY A 165 -8.28 19.82 7.26
CA GLY A 165 -8.10 20.07 8.69
C GLY A 165 -8.31 18.81 9.53
N ALA A 166 -7.34 17.90 9.55
CA ALA A 166 -7.41 16.64 10.28
C ALA A 166 -6.47 16.60 11.49
N ARG A 167 -6.72 15.66 12.42
CA ARG A 167 -5.76 15.25 13.44
C ARG A 167 -4.88 14.17 12.82
N TRP A 168 -3.66 14.53 12.48
CA TRP A 168 -2.74 13.71 11.70
C TRP A 168 -1.96 12.73 12.55
N ALA A 169 -1.68 11.57 11.97
CA ALA A 169 -0.59 10.68 12.34
C ALA A 169 0.05 10.14 11.05
N VAL A 170 1.32 9.76 11.11
CA VAL A 170 2.01 9.10 10.01
C VAL A 170 2.45 7.73 10.52
N VAL A 171 2.01 6.69 9.83
CA VAL A 171 2.40 5.30 10.09
C VAL A 171 2.83 4.71 8.75
N PRO A 172 4.14 4.65 8.47
CA PRO A 172 4.65 4.10 7.22
C PRO A 172 4.19 2.65 7.03
N ASN A 173 3.99 2.27 5.77
CA ASN A 173 3.69 0.88 5.45
C ASN A 173 4.87 -0.01 5.83
N GLY A 174 4.55 -1.17 6.38
CA GLY A 174 5.47 -2.27 6.62
C GLY A 174 5.10 -3.50 5.80
N ILE A 175 6.06 -4.38 5.63
CA ILE A 175 5.91 -5.67 4.96
C ILE A 175 6.41 -6.81 5.87
N ASP A 176 5.99 -8.04 5.57
CA ASP A 176 6.47 -9.23 6.27
C ASP A 176 7.90 -9.58 5.82
N THR A 177 8.90 -9.08 6.55
CA THR A 177 10.32 -9.30 6.24
C THR A 177 10.79 -10.73 6.47
N GLY A 178 10.06 -11.52 7.25
CA GLY A 178 10.27 -12.97 7.39
C GLY A 178 9.88 -13.72 6.12
N ARG A 179 8.83 -13.27 5.44
CA ARG A 179 8.35 -13.82 4.17
C ARG A 179 9.14 -13.29 2.98
N PHE A 180 9.24 -11.95 2.85
CA PHE A 180 9.97 -11.31 1.75
C PHE A 180 11.46 -11.28 2.09
N ARG A 181 12.19 -12.23 1.54
CA ARG A 181 13.63 -12.42 1.76
C ARG A 181 14.30 -12.96 0.49
N PRO A 182 15.60 -12.82 0.33
CA PRO A 182 16.33 -13.45 -0.74
C PRO A 182 16.04 -14.96 -0.80
N ALA A 183 16.07 -15.53 -2.00
CA ALA A 183 15.97 -16.97 -2.16
C ALA A 183 17.13 -17.68 -1.45
N ALA A 184 16.86 -18.80 -0.81
CA ALA A 184 17.90 -19.65 -0.25
C ALA A 184 18.63 -20.38 -1.41
N GLY A 185 19.91 -20.09 -1.61
CA GLY A 185 20.74 -20.67 -2.66
C GLY A 185 20.60 -19.99 -4.03
N THR A 186 21.35 -20.50 -5.01
CA THR A 186 21.41 -19.97 -6.37
C THR A 186 20.24 -20.38 -7.26
N VAL A 187 19.20 -20.97 -6.71
CA VAL A 187 18.08 -21.52 -7.50
C VAL A 187 17.15 -20.42 -7.92
N ARG A 188 17.32 -19.92 -9.13
CA ARG A 188 16.33 -19.11 -9.84
C ARG A 188 15.22 -20.01 -10.40
N ASN A 189 14.49 -20.71 -9.57
CA ASN A 189 13.27 -21.40 -9.97
C ASN A 189 12.13 -20.38 -10.03
N SER A 190 12.07 -19.65 -11.12
CA SER A 190 10.96 -18.74 -11.39
C SER A 190 10.11 -19.29 -12.52
N PRO A 191 8.77 -19.11 -12.47
CA PRO A 191 7.91 -19.33 -13.62
C PRO A 191 8.29 -18.47 -14.84
N ALA A 192 9.23 -17.54 -14.67
CA ALA A 192 9.74 -16.65 -15.71
C ALA A 192 11.01 -17.19 -16.41
N THR A 193 11.64 -18.25 -15.92
CA THR A 193 12.87 -18.79 -16.50
C THR A 193 12.54 -19.90 -17.50
N ASP A 194 12.19 -19.53 -18.71
CA ASP A 194 12.40 -20.40 -19.85
C ASP A 194 13.92 -20.47 -20.13
N THR A 195 14.41 -21.66 -20.36
CA THR A 195 15.82 -22.05 -20.44
C THR A 195 16.53 -21.40 -21.61
N GLY A 196 17.08 -20.21 -21.40
CA GLY A 196 18.00 -19.52 -22.31
C GLY A 196 19.20 -18.96 -21.53
N PRO A 197 20.24 -18.45 -22.21
CA PRO A 197 21.36 -17.80 -21.57
C PRO A 197 20.82 -16.69 -20.63
N ARG A 198 21.57 -16.42 -19.56
CA ARG A 198 21.21 -15.55 -18.40
C ARG A 198 20.86 -14.10 -18.81
N ALA A 199 19.68 -13.93 -19.44
CA ALA A 199 19.18 -12.64 -19.85
C ALA A 199 18.67 -11.85 -18.63
N PRO A 200 18.98 -10.54 -18.52
CA PRO A 200 18.49 -9.71 -17.42
C PRO A 200 16.97 -9.70 -17.35
N LEU A 201 16.42 -9.91 -16.16
CA LEU A 201 14.98 -9.94 -15.89
C LEU A 201 14.55 -8.71 -15.10
N VAL A 202 13.74 -7.89 -15.73
CA VAL A 202 13.05 -6.77 -15.08
C VAL A 202 11.62 -7.18 -14.72
N VAL A 203 11.18 -6.88 -13.50
CA VAL A 203 9.83 -7.22 -13.03
C VAL A 203 9.11 -5.97 -12.58
N CYS A 204 7.85 -5.83 -13.01
CA CYS A 204 6.94 -4.79 -12.53
C CYS A 204 5.73 -5.45 -11.88
N VAL A 205 5.59 -5.31 -10.56
CA VAL A 205 4.48 -5.89 -9.80
C VAL A 205 3.46 -4.83 -9.46
N GLY A 206 2.22 -5.02 -9.91
CA GLY A 206 1.15 -4.10 -9.57
C GLY A 206 -0.09 -4.29 -10.43
N ARG A 207 -1.20 -3.73 -9.98
CA ARG A 207 -2.44 -3.73 -10.76
C ARG A 207 -2.26 -2.97 -12.07
N LEU A 208 -2.70 -3.53 -13.18
CA LEU A 208 -2.61 -2.89 -14.50
C LEU A 208 -3.66 -1.78 -14.61
N CYS A 209 -3.25 -0.56 -14.29
CA CYS A 209 -4.13 0.61 -14.28
C CYS A 209 -3.33 1.91 -14.43
N ARG A 210 -3.98 2.99 -14.82
CA ARG A 210 -3.38 4.31 -15.03
C ARG A 210 -2.47 4.75 -13.87
N GLN A 211 -2.86 4.48 -12.63
CA GLN A 211 -2.06 4.81 -11.45
C GLN A 211 -0.65 4.24 -11.50
N LYS A 212 -0.53 2.98 -11.91
CA LYS A 212 0.73 2.22 -11.86
C LYS A 212 1.67 2.46 -13.04
N GLY A 213 1.22 3.17 -14.09
CA GLY A 213 2.08 3.69 -15.15
C GLY A 213 2.79 2.64 -16.00
N GLN A 214 2.27 1.41 -16.12
CA GLN A 214 2.91 0.38 -16.94
C GLN A 214 3.06 0.80 -18.40
N ASP A 215 2.21 1.66 -18.91
CA ASP A 215 2.30 2.28 -20.24
C ASP A 215 3.56 3.12 -20.40
N VAL A 216 4.00 3.84 -19.36
CA VAL A 216 5.27 4.60 -19.34
C VAL A 216 6.46 3.64 -19.43
N LEU A 217 6.43 2.54 -18.68
CA LEU A 217 7.48 1.52 -18.75
C LEU A 217 7.53 0.84 -20.13
N LEU A 218 6.37 0.53 -20.71
CA LEU A 218 6.30 -0.03 -22.06
C LEU A 218 6.82 0.95 -23.11
N ALA A 219 6.59 2.24 -22.96
CA ALA A 219 7.17 3.28 -23.83
C ALA A 219 8.70 3.41 -23.68
N ALA A 220 9.24 3.19 -22.47
CA ALA A 220 10.67 3.18 -22.19
C ALA A 220 11.38 1.91 -22.73
N TRP A 221 10.66 0.78 -22.79
CA TRP A 221 11.24 -0.54 -23.00
C TRP A 221 12.04 -0.71 -24.30
N PRO A 222 11.63 -0.20 -25.46
CA PRO A 222 12.43 -0.28 -26.70
C PRO A 222 13.83 0.35 -26.54
N SER A 223 13.97 1.40 -25.73
CA SER A 223 15.25 2.03 -25.44
C SER A 223 16.13 1.15 -24.56
N VAL A 224 15.54 0.44 -23.60
CA VAL A 224 16.25 -0.53 -22.77
C VAL A 224 16.80 -1.68 -23.60
N VAL A 225 15.97 -2.31 -24.46
CA VAL A 225 16.36 -3.45 -25.29
C VAL A 225 17.47 -3.09 -26.29
N ARG A 226 17.45 -1.87 -26.85
CA ARG A 226 18.54 -1.41 -27.72
C ARG A 226 19.90 -1.37 -27.03
N ARG A 227 19.92 -1.00 -25.73
CA ARG A 227 21.17 -0.86 -24.96
C ARG A 227 21.55 -2.12 -24.19
N VAL A 228 20.58 -2.95 -23.85
CA VAL A 228 20.76 -4.24 -23.16
C VAL A 228 20.05 -5.33 -23.99
N PRO A 229 20.64 -5.81 -25.06
CA PRO A 229 20.05 -6.88 -25.89
C PRO A 229 19.77 -8.12 -25.04
N GLY A 230 18.57 -8.70 -25.21
CA GLY A 230 18.13 -9.86 -24.45
C GLY A 230 17.45 -9.53 -23.12
N ALA A 231 17.41 -8.27 -22.66
CA ALA A 231 16.63 -7.90 -21.48
C ALA A 231 15.16 -8.26 -21.64
N ARG A 232 14.56 -8.82 -20.60
CA ARG A 232 13.16 -9.26 -20.55
C ARG A 232 12.41 -8.49 -19.48
N LEU A 233 11.16 -8.14 -19.77
CA LEU A 233 10.24 -7.49 -18.83
C LEU A 233 9.06 -8.42 -18.54
N VAL A 234 8.73 -8.56 -17.26
CA VAL A 234 7.51 -9.23 -16.85
C VAL A 234 6.63 -8.27 -16.05
N LEU A 235 5.40 -8.09 -16.53
CA LEU A 235 4.34 -7.36 -15.82
C LEU A 235 3.51 -8.37 -15.02
N VAL A 236 3.61 -8.29 -13.70
CA VAL A 236 2.93 -9.20 -12.75
C VAL A 236 1.74 -8.48 -12.15
N GLY A 237 0.56 -8.94 -12.46
CA GLY A 237 -0.71 -8.37 -12.05
C GLY A 237 -1.71 -8.33 -13.18
N ASP A 238 -2.94 -7.95 -12.84
CA ASP A 238 -4.04 -7.75 -13.78
C ASP A 238 -4.76 -6.43 -13.46
N GLY A 239 -5.66 -6.00 -14.33
CA GLY A 239 -6.42 -4.77 -14.12
C GLY A 239 -7.08 -4.22 -15.38
N PRO A 240 -7.83 -3.11 -15.22
CA PRO A 240 -8.68 -2.55 -16.28
C PRO A 240 -7.92 -2.11 -17.54
N ASP A 241 -6.62 -1.85 -17.45
CA ASP A 241 -5.82 -1.40 -18.60
C ASP A 241 -5.16 -2.56 -19.34
N ARG A 242 -5.34 -3.82 -18.89
CA ARG A 242 -4.69 -5.00 -19.50
C ARG A 242 -4.87 -5.06 -21.02
N GLU A 243 -6.07 -4.83 -21.51
CA GLU A 243 -6.39 -4.87 -22.94
C GLU A 243 -5.83 -3.69 -23.74
N ARG A 244 -5.60 -2.56 -23.06
CA ARG A 244 -5.04 -1.34 -23.66
C ARG A 244 -3.53 -1.38 -23.79
N LEU A 245 -2.87 -2.09 -22.88
CA LEU A 245 -1.41 -2.20 -22.86
C LEU A 245 -0.94 -3.07 -24.03
N ARG A 246 -0.20 -2.45 -24.96
CA ARG A 246 0.47 -3.12 -26.09
C ARG A 246 1.92 -3.33 -25.72
N ALA A 247 2.38 -4.56 -25.81
CA ALA A 247 3.72 -4.91 -25.40
C ALA A 247 4.54 -5.46 -26.55
N PRO A 248 5.84 -5.11 -26.65
CA PRO A 248 6.80 -5.79 -27.54
C PRO A 248 6.96 -7.27 -27.18
N GLU A 249 7.55 -8.05 -28.06
CA GLU A 249 7.77 -9.51 -27.90
C GLU A 249 8.55 -9.85 -26.61
N GLN A 250 9.48 -8.97 -26.19
CA GLN A 250 10.31 -9.17 -24.99
C GLN A 250 9.57 -8.90 -23.68
N VAL A 251 8.28 -8.55 -23.75
CA VAL A 251 7.46 -8.22 -22.58
C VAL A 251 6.38 -9.28 -22.38
N ARG A 252 6.39 -9.90 -21.20
CA ARG A 252 5.40 -10.90 -20.80
C ARG A 252 4.43 -10.35 -19.78
N PHE A 253 3.16 -10.63 -19.92
CA PHE A 253 2.15 -10.43 -18.89
C PHE A 253 1.95 -11.76 -18.13
N ALA A 254 2.23 -11.75 -16.83
CA ALA A 254 2.04 -12.92 -15.97
C ALA A 254 0.60 -13.09 -15.48
N GLY A 255 -0.23 -12.05 -15.63
CA GLY A 255 -1.57 -12.02 -15.05
C GLY A 255 -1.56 -11.81 -13.53
N ALA A 256 -2.73 -11.94 -12.91
CA ALA A 256 -2.84 -11.91 -11.46
C ALA A 256 -2.18 -13.14 -10.83
N VAL A 257 -1.36 -12.92 -9.81
CA VAL A 257 -0.66 -14.00 -9.09
C VAL A 257 -1.07 -14.00 -7.62
N ALA A 258 -1.21 -15.18 -7.03
CA ALA A 258 -1.49 -15.31 -5.60
C ALA A 258 -0.31 -14.86 -4.73
N ASP A 259 0.92 -15.10 -5.20
CA ASP A 259 2.15 -14.76 -4.50
C ASP A 259 3.17 -14.11 -5.46
N PRO A 260 3.54 -12.84 -5.24
CA PRO A 260 4.57 -12.17 -6.03
C PRO A 260 6.00 -12.49 -5.57
N LEU A 261 6.21 -13.16 -4.44
CA LEU A 261 7.55 -13.44 -3.89
C LEU A 261 8.49 -14.13 -4.88
N PRO A 262 8.09 -15.20 -5.61
CA PRO A 262 9.00 -15.84 -6.58
C PRO A 262 9.46 -14.90 -7.69
N TRP A 263 8.61 -13.93 -8.07
CA TRP A 263 8.95 -12.92 -9.09
C TRP A 263 9.99 -11.94 -8.59
N TYR A 264 9.87 -11.45 -7.34
CA TYR A 264 10.89 -10.61 -6.73
C TYR A 264 12.22 -11.36 -6.61
N GLN A 265 12.17 -12.61 -6.15
CA GLN A 265 13.37 -13.42 -5.98
C GLN A 265 14.09 -13.73 -7.29
N ALA A 266 13.36 -13.80 -8.40
CA ALA A 266 13.93 -14.04 -9.74
C ALA A 266 14.45 -12.78 -10.43
N ALA A 267 13.92 -11.61 -10.11
CA ALA A 267 14.24 -10.35 -10.76
C ALA A 267 15.71 -9.96 -10.59
N ASP A 268 16.31 -9.38 -11.61
CA ASP A 268 17.55 -8.62 -11.50
C ASP A 268 17.28 -7.16 -11.10
N LEU A 269 16.12 -6.63 -11.49
CA LEU A 269 15.65 -5.29 -11.18
C LEU A 269 14.13 -5.28 -11.07
N VAL A 270 13.60 -4.51 -10.10
CA VAL A 270 12.16 -4.27 -9.99
C VAL A 270 11.84 -2.82 -10.31
N VAL A 271 10.82 -2.59 -11.13
CA VAL A 271 10.44 -1.24 -11.59
C VAL A 271 9.01 -0.94 -11.18
N LEU A 272 8.78 0.26 -10.61
CA LEU A 272 7.45 0.77 -10.30
C LEU A 272 7.27 2.18 -10.88
N PRO A 273 6.71 2.34 -12.09
CA PRO A 273 6.60 3.61 -12.81
C PRO A 273 5.31 4.40 -12.46
N SER A 274 4.92 4.40 -11.20
CA SER A 274 3.62 4.93 -10.75
C SER A 274 3.47 6.43 -10.98
N ARG A 275 2.25 6.88 -11.27
CA ARG A 275 1.87 8.29 -11.37
C ARG A 275 1.54 8.94 -10.04
N TRP A 276 1.01 8.18 -9.10
CA TRP A 276 0.76 8.60 -7.71
C TRP A 276 0.70 7.39 -6.78
N GLU A 277 1.15 7.56 -5.55
CA GLU A 277 1.11 6.56 -4.47
C GLU A 277 0.90 7.24 -3.13
N GLY A 278 0.51 6.48 -2.11
CA GLY A 278 0.69 6.89 -0.72
C GLY A 278 2.10 6.49 -0.25
N MET A 279 2.34 5.18 -0.19
CA MET A 279 3.63 4.49 -0.09
C MET A 279 3.41 3.07 -0.63
N ALA A 280 4.04 2.74 -1.74
CA ALA A 280 3.85 1.45 -2.40
C ALA A 280 4.54 0.31 -1.64
N LEU A 281 3.91 -0.87 -1.56
CA LEU A 281 4.52 -2.06 -0.95
C LEU A 281 5.54 -2.74 -1.88
N ALA A 282 5.33 -2.71 -3.18
CA ALA A 282 6.15 -3.44 -4.15
C ALA A 282 7.65 -3.10 -4.08
N PRO A 283 8.08 -1.82 -3.98
CA PRO A 283 9.49 -1.49 -3.76
C PRO A 283 10.03 -2.02 -2.44
N LEU A 284 9.24 -1.96 -1.35
CA LEU A 284 9.65 -2.49 -0.04
C LEU A 284 9.84 -4.01 -0.11
N GLU A 285 8.92 -4.73 -0.76
CA GLU A 285 8.97 -6.19 -0.96
C GLU A 285 10.18 -6.60 -1.81
N ALA A 286 10.46 -5.84 -2.87
CA ALA A 286 11.62 -6.07 -3.74
C ALA A 286 12.94 -5.84 -2.98
N MET A 287 13.07 -4.73 -2.26
CA MET A 287 14.24 -4.43 -1.44
C MET A 287 14.42 -5.45 -0.32
N ALA A 288 13.34 -5.92 0.32
CA ALA A 288 13.41 -7.00 1.30
C ALA A 288 13.97 -8.29 0.71
N CYS A 289 13.70 -8.55 -0.57
CA CYS A 289 14.29 -9.66 -1.32
C CYS A 289 15.73 -9.38 -1.81
N GLY A 290 16.34 -8.25 -1.42
CA GLY A 290 17.68 -7.84 -1.85
C GLY A 290 17.74 -7.40 -3.31
N ARG A 291 16.62 -6.95 -3.90
CA ARG A 291 16.59 -6.51 -5.29
C ARG A 291 16.71 -5.00 -5.42
N PRO A 292 17.53 -4.50 -6.34
CA PRO A 292 17.49 -3.09 -6.68
C PRO A 292 16.13 -2.72 -7.25
N VAL A 293 15.75 -1.46 -7.05
CA VAL A 293 14.46 -0.93 -7.50
C VAL A 293 14.67 0.33 -8.32
N VAL A 294 13.81 0.57 -9.32
CA VAL A 294 13.63 1.89 -9.92
C VAL A 294 12.18 2.28 -9.74
N THR A 295 11.94 3.45 -9.18
CA THR A 295 10.59 3.97 -8.94
C THR A 295 10.51 5.44 -9.33
N THR A 296 9.30 5.90 -9.62
CA THR A 296 9.05 7.33 -9.90
C THR A 296 8.97 8.15 -8.62
N ASP A 297 9.40 9.42 -8.68
CA ASP A 297 9.37 10.39 -7.57
C ASP A 297 7.93 10.90 -7.33
N VAL A 298 7.14 10.03 -6.74
CA VAL A 298 5.76 10.33 -6.30
C VAL A 298 5.68 10.26 -4.79
N ALA A 299 4.56 10.72 -4.20
CA ALA A 299 4.38 10.72 -2.76
C ALA A 299 4.72 9.35 -2.13
N GLY A 300 5.46 9.34 -1.04
CA GLY A 300 5.92 8.17 -0.31
C GLY A 300 7.06 7.38 -0.97
N ALA A 301 7.36 7.59 -2.26
CA ALA A 301 8.43 6.87 -2.94
C ALA A 301 9.81 7.21 -2.37
N ARG A 302 10.12 8.50 -2.23
CA ARG A 302 11.38 8.97 -1.65
C ARG A 302 11.57 8.51 -0.21
N GLU A 303 10.50 8.47 0.58
CA GLU A 303 10.52 8.04 1.98
C GLU A 303 10.69 6.51 2.12
N SER A 304 10.32 5.75 1.10
CA SER A 304 10.52 4.30 1.08
C SER A 304 11.94 3.87 0.70
N LEU A 305 12.77 4.81 0.19
CA LEU A 305 14.14 4.55 -0.26
C LEU A 305 15.17 5.10 0.74
N PRO A 306 16.24 4.36 1.05
CA PRO A 306 17.37 4.96 1.75
C PRO A 306 18.03 6.05 0.88
N PRO A 307 18.59 7.13 1.48
CA PRO A 307 19.14 8.26 0.73
C PRO A 307 20.15 7.86 -0.37
N ALA A 308 20.94 6.83 -0.11
CA ALA A 308 21.95 6.33 -1.07
C ALA A 308 21.35 5.74 -2.35
N LEU A 309 20.08 5.34 -2.36
CA LEU A 309 19.41 4.81 -3.54
C LEU A 309 18.78 5.91 -4.41
N VAL A 310 18.45 7.05 -3.82
CA VAL A 310 17.72 8.12 -4.49
C VAL A 310 18.36 8.53 -5.82
N PRO A 311 19.70 8.78 -5.92
CA PRO A 311 20.33 9.22 -7.18
C PRO A 311 20.24 8.19 -8.31
N HIS A 312 20.09 6.90 -8.01
CA HIS A 312 20.12 5.80 -8.98
C HIS A 312 18.74 5.20 -9.25
N CYS A 313 17.83 5.33 -8.29
CA CYS A 313 16.59 4.56 -8.24
C CYS A 313 15.32 5.40 -8.37
N LEU A 314 15.43 6.74 -8.26
CA LEU A 314 14.29 7.64 -8.27
C LEU A 314 14.30 8.50 -9.53
N VAL A 315 13.25 8.37 -10.36
CA VAL A 315 13.14 9.10 -11.64
C VAL A 315 11.86 9.95 -11.68
N PRO A 316 11.78 11.01 -12.51
CA PRO A 316 10.54 11.76 -12.69
C PRO A 316 9.39 10.84 -13.14
N PRO A 317 8.16 11.08 -12.66
CA PRO A 317 6.98 10.40 -13.20
C PRO A 317 6.73 10.82 -14.66
N GLU A 318 6.10 9.93 -15.44
CA GLU A 318 5.74 10.16 -16.84
C GLU A 318 6.92 10.54 -17.77
N ASP A 319 8.13 10.09 -17.43
CA ASP A 319 9.35 10.30 -18.19
C ASP A 319 9.95 8.96 -18.67
N PRO A 320 9.53 8.43 -19.84
CA PRO A 320 10.08 7.19 -20.39
C PRO A 320 11.59 7.22 -20.65
N PRO A 321 12.20 8.31 -21.15
CA PRO A 321 13.65 8.42 -21.29
C PRO A 321 14.40 8.26 -19.97
N ALA A 322 14.06 9.01 -18.93
CA ALA A 322 14.70 8.91 -17.62
C ALA A 322 14.53 7.52 -17.01
N LEU A 323 13.35 6.91 -17.18
CA LEU A 323 13.09 5.54 -16.72
C LEU A 323 13.97 4.53 -17.47
N ALA A 324 14.11 4.65 -18.80
CA ALA A 324 14.97 3.81 -19.60
C ALA A 324 16.45 3.94 -19.22
N ASP A 325 16.90 5.16 -18.91
CA ASP A 325 18.27 5.44 -18.50
C ASP A 325 18.60 4.77 -17.17
N ALA A 326 17.75 4.95 -16.15
CA ALA A 326 17.94 4.34 -14.83
C ALA A 326 17.91 2.80 -14.90
N VAL A 327 16.96 2.22 -15.64
CA VAL A 327 16.87 0.77 -15.83
C VAL A 327 18.13 0.24 -16.52
N THR A 328 18.57 0.89 -17.59
CA THR A 328 19.75 0.46 -18.36
C THR A 328 21.01 0.56 -17.51
N ALA A 329 21.21 1.64 -16.77
CA ALA A 329 22.37 1.84 -15.92
C ALA A 329 22.54 0.68 -14.92
N LEU A 330 21.45 0.27 -14.25
CA LEU A 330 21.49 -0.82 -13.27
C LEU A 330 21.65 -2.21 -13.93
N LEU A 331 21.14 -2.41 -15.12
CA LEU A 331 21.31 -3.69 -15.84
C LEU A 331 22.74 -3.85 -16.39
N LEU A 332 23.42 -2.76 -16.73
CA LEU A 332 24.80 -2.75 -17.23
C LEU A 332 25.86 -2.78 -16.12
N ASP A 333 25.46 -2.48 -14.88
CA ASP A 333 26.33 -2.51 -13.69
C ASP A 333 25.73 -3.42 -12.60
N PRO A 334 25.82 -4.76 -12.77
CA PRO A 334 25.31 -5.69 -11.78
C PRO A 334 25.89 -5.51 -10.37
N PRO A 335 27.20 -5.22 -10.20
CA PRO A 335 27.76 -4.94 -8.87
C PRO A 335 27.11 -3.74 -8.17
N LEU A 336 26.83 -2.65 -8.90
CA LEU A 336 26.06 -1.53 -8.37
C LEU A 336 24.66 -1.97 -7.96
N GLY A 337 23.98 -2.71 -8.84
CA GLY A 337 22.63 -3.25 -8.58
C GLY A 337 22.58 -4.08 -7.29
N GLU A 338 23.53 -5.00 -7.10
CA GLU A 338 23.66 -5.83 -5.88
C GLU A 338 23.90 -4.97 -4.65
N SER A 339 24.82 -4.01 -4.72
CA SER A 339 25.10 -3.07 -3.61
C SER A 339 23.86 -2.27 -3.21
N LEU A 340 23.10 -1.76 -4.18
CA LEU A 340 21.85 -1.02 -3.92
C LEU A 340 20.76 -1.94 -3.35
N GLY A 341 20.63 -3.17 -3.85
CA GLY A 341 19.72 -4.18 -3.31
C GLY A 341 20.00 -4.48 -1.83
N ASP A 342 21.27 -4.66 -1.47
CA ASP A 342 21.68 -4.91 -0.09
C ASP A 342 21.39 -3.72 0.84
N ARG A 343 21.65 -2.49 0.36
CA ARG A 343 21.33 -1.26 1.11
C ARG A 343 19.83 -1.11 1.29
N GLY A 344 19.05 -1.36 0.23
CA GLY A 344 17.60 -1.37 0.26
C GLY A 344 17.06 -2.37 1.28
N ARG A 345 17.59 -3.60 1.29
CA ARG A 345 17.21 -4.63 2.27
C ARG A 345 17.47 -4.18 3.70
N ARG A 346 18.68 -3.68 4.00
CA ARG A 346 18.98 -3.18 5.36
C ARG A 346 18.02 -2.08 5.80
N HIS A 347 17.67 -1.17 4.91
CA HIS A 347 16.71 -0.10 5.19
C HIS A 347 15.32 -0.64 5.54
N VAL A 348 14.82 -1.59 4.74
CA VAL A 348 13.50 -2.20 4.98
C VAL A 348 13.47 -2.98 6.29
N LEU A 349 14.51 -3.76 6.58
CA LEU A 349 14.61 -4.50 7.85
C LEU A 349 14.67 -3.57 9.07
N ALA A 350 15.26 -2.39 8.93
CA ALA A 350 15.38 -1.42 10.03
C ALA A 350 14.09 -0.63 10.31
N GLY A 351 13.27 -0.33 9.29
CA GLY A 351 12.16 0.62 9.46
C GLY A 351 10.82 0.23 8.84
N HIS A 352 10.78 -0.80 8.01
CA HIS A 352 9.57 -1.16 7.25
C HIS A 352 9.11 -2.61 7.48
N ASP A 353 9.39 -3.17 8.66
CA ASP A 353 8.75 -4.42 9.06
C ASP A 353 7.29 -4.17 9.46
N VAL A 354 6.44 -5.14 9.15
CA VAL A 354 4.99 -5.07 9.47
C VAL A 354 4.73 -4.94 10.98
N GLN A 355 5.63 -5.45 11.82
CA GLN A 355 5.48 -5.32 13.28
C GLN A 355 5.62 -3.86 13.72
N HIS A 356 6.60 -3.12 13.17
CA HIS A 356 6.74 -1.68 13.46
C HIS A 356 5.50 -0.89 13.05
N ALA A 357 4.92 -1.18 11.87
CA ALA A 357 3.69 -0.54 11.44
C ALA A 357 2.50 -0.89 12.35
N ALA A 358 2.41 -2.13 12.81
CA ALA A 358 1.36 -2.59 13.71
C ALA A 358 1.47 -1.96 15.10
N GLU A 359 2.69 -1.84 15.64
CA GLU A 359 2.97 -1.19 16.94
C GLU A 359 2.63 0.30 16.88
N ALA A 360 3.09 1.01 15.84
CA ALA A 360 2.75 2.43 15.64
C ALA A 360 1.22 2.64 15.50
N MET A 361 0.52 1.72 14.82
CA MET A 361 -0.93 1.77 14.73
C MET A 361 -1.61 1.46 16.08
N ALA A 362 -1.06 0.56 16.88
CA ALA A 362 -1.55 0.28 18.23
C ALA A 362 -1.42 1.51 19.15
N ASP A 363 -0.36 2.32 18.99
CA ASP A 363 -0.22 3.59 19.71
C ASP A 363 -1.32 4.58 19.34
N VAL A 364 -1.65 4.69 18.04
CA VAL A 364 -2.77 5.51 17.58
C VAL A 364 -4.08 5.04 18.20
N TYR A 365 -4.33 3.74 18.27
CA TYR A 365 -5.56 3.20 18.88
C TYR A 365 -5.59 3.42 20.40
N ARG A 366 -4.49 3.18 21.10
CA ARG A 366 -4.38 3.42 22.54
C ARG A 366 -4.68 4.89 22.91
N ALA A 367 -4.14 5.82 22.14
CA ALA A 367 -4.41 7.24 22.30
C ALA A 367 -5.90 7.60 22.10
N LEU A 368 -6.61 6.88 21.22
CA LEU A 368 -8.04 7.12 20.98
C LEU A 368 -8.94 6.43 22.01
N LEU A 369 -8.57 5.24 22.47
CA LEU A 369 -9.35 4.46 23.45
C LEU A 369 -9.08 4.90 24.89
N GLY A 370 -7.86 5.36 25.19
CA GLY A 370 -7.48 5.87 26.51
C GLY A 370 -7.92 7.30 26.81
N SER A 371 -8.32 8.08 25.79
CA SER A 371 -8.74 9.48 25.97
C SER A 371 -10.12 9.69 26.61
N GLY A 372 -10.75 8.61 27.12
CA GLY A 372 -11.96 8.73 27.94
C GLY A 372 -11.73 9.35 29.33
N THR A 373 -10.48 9.56 29.78
CA THR A 373 -10.17 10.06 31.14
C THR A 373 -8.96 10.99 31.28
N ALA A 374 -8.33 11.48 30.20
CA ALA A 374 -7.20 12.43 30.33
C ALA A 374 -7.19 13.48 29.22
N ALA A 375 -6.95 14.74 29.62
CA ALA A 375 -6.74 15.88 28.75
C ALA A 375 -5.54 15.66 27.81
N PRO A 376 -5.52 16.26 26.60
CA PRO A 376 -4.54 15.96 25.58
C PRO A 376 -3.14 16.40 26.00
N ALA A 377 -2.21 15.45 26.09
CA ALA A 377 -0.79 15.75 26.08
C ALA A 377 -0.40 16.31 24.71
N ALA A 378 0.43 17.35 24.72
CA ALA A 378 0.92 18.02 23.54
C ALA A 378 1.64 17.07 22.58
N PRO A 379 1.62 17.35 21.27
CA PRO A 379 2.25 16.48 20.27
C PRO A 379 3.75 16.39 20.52
N THR A 380 4.26 15.17 20.65
CA THR A 380 5.70 14.90 20.67
C THR A 380 6.24 15.23 19.29
N GLU A 381 6.92 16.35 19.16
CA GLU A 381 7.72 16.68 17.98
C GLU A 381 8.82 15.63 17.82
N TYR A 382 8.78 14.93 16.70
CA TYR A 382 9.90 14.11 16.24
C TYR A 382 11.04 15.06 15.89
N ARG A 383 12.03 15.16 16.79
CA ARG A 383 13.23 15.96 16.56
C ARG A 383 14.02 15.35 15.39
N GLU A 384 14.22 16.18 14.37
CA GLU A 384 15.19 15.95 13.32
C GLU A 384 16.60 15.79 13.94
N SER A 385 17.15 14.60 13.82
CA SER A 385 18.58 14.40 14.00
C SER A 385 19.25 14.62 12.65
N ILE A 386 19.43 15.88 12.30
CA ILE A 386 20.41 16.28 11.28
C ILE A 386 21.74 16.36 12.02
N HIS A 387 22.62 15.41 11.76
CA HIS A 387 24.04 15.56 12.03
C HIS A 387 24.79 15.53 10.70
N SER A 388 25.46 16.66 10.49
CA SER A 388 26.51 17.07 9.54
C SER A 388 27.36 15.94 8.95
#